data_7d94a834d706bd3a24ff5c5d87afbf23
#
_entry.id   7d94a834d706bd3a24ff5c5d87afbf23
#
_cell.length_a   1.000
_cell.length_b   1.000
_cell.length_c   1.000
_cell.angle_alpha   90.00
_cell.angle_beta   90.00
_cell.angle_gamma   90.00
#
_symmetry.space_group_name_H-M   'P 1'
#
loop_
_entity.id
_entity.type
_entity.pdbx_description
1 polymer ?
#
loop_
_entity_poly.entity_id
_entity_poly.type
_entity_poly.pdbx_seq_one_letter_code
_entity_poly.pdbx_strand_id
1 'polypeptide(L)'
;MPLAAKFLTNGDMTNMKLYRFAYPPMLIIGILLVILVYANTQEKIIQAKTHVVQIKFMDALRAVAKNKYFWIISLAGWLGFLENSYGTILQWLYQYQHACTEGQYALITTLYGNSALWGMLMAPWAIRKFGKKRVLVFTNILNIIFIAMIYPIVVNIDPGLGIWLVMICMWMNGLVGSFANVLNPSIQGDIRDYQQYTTGERIDGMFAAVGLIGSAITMATSGVLPAVYEALGITTENAVSMGYTNAYDVLYNRNVFVNAFAVLIGLGVFGAIMNVVPYFFYDLTETKQRGMVNVLKVRALFEDYGNNALSDSGLVETIDLVNEARYYVAEQPLPETKDGIREAKKSGSRPDIKAAKKAYKNAIEHNRMIEISRFVIDEMNKFSTLEVQEQVKVAKEIYEAGLSNLVNVEPDVLARARALPKGTEEEKLYRKAAIKEARERLYSKRMILKNYPDGIEEFDITVFDQLFAEEDRLELALEEAFKKQFAAKDQKDRVAFQQAKQEVQRVKVERAKVRTKIKEATNANSLYHRAAKPWLDAKKLLIQEENYKHYDEIAAMYEEAKARADAQRAKEDADDAARVAQKKADKELARANRRHK
;
A
#
# COMPACT_ATOMS: atom_id res chain seq x y z
N MET A 1 4.77 -7.27 29.74
CA MET A 1 5.96 -7.05 30.61
C MET A 1 5.60 -6.65 32.05
N PRO A 2 4.77 -5.65 32.37
CA PRO A 2 4.52 -5.26 33.78
C PRO A 2 3.98 -6.37 34.68
N LEU A 3 3.06 -7.22 34.18
CA LEU A 3 2.59 -8.40 34.94
C LEU A 3 3.71 -9.43 35.17
N ALA A 4 4.53 -9.68 34.15
CA ALA A 4 5.68 -10.58 34.30
C ALA A 4 6.71 -10.02 35.30
N ALA A 5 6.93 -8.69 35.30
CA ALA A 5 7.77 -8.04 36.29
C ALA A 5 7.24 -8.24 37.71
N LYS A 6 5.93 -8.06 37.90
CA LYS A 6 5.29 -8.29 39.23
C LYS A 6 5.52 -9.69 39.75
N PHE A 7 5.43 -10.72 38.91
CA PHE A 7 5.61 -12.11 39.33
C PHE A 7 7.07 -12.56 39.44
N LEU A 8 7.95 -12.05 38.56
CA LEU A 8 9.34 -12.51 38.50
C LEU A 8 10.33 -11.65 39.29
N THR A 9 10.02 -10.37 39.48
CA THR A 9 10.96 -9.38 40.05
C THR A 9 10.30 -8.43 41.06
N ASN A 10 9.14 -8.78 41.60
CA ASN A 10 8.35 -7.96 42.53
C ASN A 10 8.09 -6.51 41.98
N GLY A 11 7.87 -6.40 40.67
CA GLY A 11 7.57 -5.11 40.01
C GLY A 11 8.76 -4.39 39.44
N ASP A 12 9.98 -4.79 39.75
CA ASP A 12 11.19 -4.16 39.19
C ASP A 12 11.34 -4.47 37.71
N MET A 13 11.02 -3.45 36.90
CA MET A 13 11.10 -3.49 35.41
C MET A 13 12.54 -3.43 34.88
N THR A 14 13.49 -3.03 35.71
CA THR A 14 14.90 -2.89 35.31
C THR A 14 15.71 -4.16 35.59
N ASN A 15 15.13 -5.11 36.31
CA ASN A 15 15.81 -6.32 36.76
C ASN A 15 16.12 -7.25 35.57
N MET A 16 17.39 -7.61 35.43
CA MET A 16 17.89 -8.44 34.33
C MET A 16 17.21 -9.84 34.27
N LYS A 17 16.71 -10.36 35.37
CA LYS A 17 15.95 -11.61 35.40
C LYS A 17 14.69 -11.55 34.56
N LEU A 18 14.00 -10.39 34.52
CA LEU A 18 12.81 -10.19 33.70
C LEU A 18 13.14 -10.37 32.22
N TYR A 19 14.22 -9.75 31.76
CA TYR A 19 14.65 -9.83 30.36
C TYR A 19 15.10 -11.25 29.99
N ARG A 20 15.81 -11.94 30.88
CA ARG A 20 16.32 -13.28 30.65
C ARG A 20 15.22 -14.34 30.56
N PHE A 21 14.15 -14.22 31.34
CA PHE A 21 13.10 -15.25 31.42
C PHE A 21 11.82 -14.92 30.66
N ALA A 22 11.45 -13.66 30.49
CA ALA A 22 10.21 -13.26 29.84
C ALA A 22 10.39 -13.01 28.33
N TYR A 23 11.51 -12.41 27.89
CA TYR A 23 11.73 -12.07 26.48
C TYR A 23 11.86 -13.29 25.55
N PRO A 24 12.68 -14.32 25.83
CA PRO A 24 12.85 -15.44 24.93
C PRO A 24 11.55 -16.18 24.61
N PRO A 25 10.69 -16.55 25.58
CA PRO A 25 9.40 -17.16 25.25
C PRO A 25 8.49 -16.27 24.40
N MET A 26 8.42 -14.96 24.68
CA MET A 26 7.64 -14.02 23.89
C MET A 26 8.15 -13.90 22.45
N LEU A 27 9.46 -13.87 22.26
CA LEU A 27 10.08 -13.81 20.95
C LEU A 27 9.82 -15.08 20.16
N ILE A 28 9.93 -16.27 20.79
CA ILE A 28 9.61 -17.56 20.15
C ILE A 28 8.14 -17.59 19.72
N ILE A 29 7.21 -17.18 20.58
CA ILE A 29 5.78 -17.11 20.25
C ILE A 29 5.56 -16.14 19.08
N GLY A 30 6.20 -14.97 19.10
CA GLY A 30 6.13 -14.00 18.02
C GLY A 30 6.61 -14.58 16.68
N ILE A 31 7.74 -15.27 16.66
CA ILE A 31 8.27 -15.94 15.45
C ILE A 31 7.30 -17.02 14.95
N LEU A 32 6.76 -17.84 15.83
CA LEU A 32 5.79 -18.88 15.45
C LEU A 32 4.53 -18.28 14.84
N LEU A 33 4.03 -17.17 15.37
CA LEU A 33 2.88 -16.45 14.81
C LEU A 33 3.19 -15.87 13.42
N VAL A 34 4.38 -15.30 13.22
CA VAL A 34 4.81 -14.79 11.91
C VAL A 34 4.92 -15.92 10.88
N ILE A 35 5.49 -17.07 11.25
CA ILE A 35 5.55 -18.26 10.39
C ILE A 35 4.13 -18.74 10.03
N LEU A 36 3.20 -18.73 10.98
CA LEU A 36 1.82 -19.12 10.75
C LEU A 36 1.12 -18.15 9.77
N VAL A 37 1.34 -16.86 9.90
CA VAL A 37 0.85 -15.85 8.94
C VAL A 37 1.45 -16.10 7.56
N TYR A 38 2.76 -16.26 7.46
CA TYR A 38 3.45 -16.52 6.19
C TYR A 38 2.91 -17.77 5.47
N ALA A 39 2.68 -18.86 6.22
CA ALA A 39 2.17 -20.12 5.67
C ALA A 39 0.71 -20.04 5.16
N ASN A 40 -0.09 -19.09 5.68
CA ASN A 40 -1.51 -18.93 5.33
C ASN A 40 -1.81 -17.69 4.48
N THR A 41 -0.79 -16.91 4.11
CA THR A 41 -0.98 -15.69 3.33
C THR A 41 -0.42 -15.89 1.92
N GLN A 42 -1.23 -15.57 0.91
CA GLN A 42 -0.80 -15.51 -0.49
C GLN A 42 -0.80 -14.06 -0.95
N GLU A 43 0.29 -13.66 -1.59
CA GLU A 43 0.37 -12.34 -2.20
C GLU A 43 -0.45 -12.32 -3.49
N LYS A 44 -1.39 -11.39 -3.58
CA LYS A 44 -2.23 -11.17 -4.77
C LYS A 44 -1.87 -9.83 -5.41
N ILE A 45 -0.84 -9.82 -6.23
CA ILE A 45 -0.50 -8.66 -7.06
C ILE A 45 -1.31 -8.74 -8.35
N ILE A 46 -2.04 -7.66 -8.67
CA ILE A 46 -2.80 -7.54 -9.91
C ILE A 46 -1.88 -6.95 -10.97
N GLN A 47 -1.24 -7.82 -11.70
CA GLN A 47 -0.28 -7.49 -12.75
C GLN A 47 -0.29 -8.61 -13.79
N ALA A 48 -0.07 -8.25 -15.06
CA ALA A 48 0.14 -9.25 -16.11
C ALA A 48 1.31 -10.17 -15.71
N LYS A 49 1.17 -11.46 -15.98
CA LYS A 49 2.18 -12.47 -15.58
C LYS A 49 3.54 -12.24 -16.22
N THR A 50 3.53 -11.63 -17.40
CA THR A 50 4.72 -11.33 -18.20
C THR A 50 5.27 -9.94 -17.94
N HIS A 51 4.59 -9.14 -17.12
CA HIS A 51 5.01 -7.76 -16.87
C HIS A 51 6.33 -7.70 -16.10
N VAL A 52 7.33 -7.10 -16.71
CA VAL A 52 8.62 -6.81 -16.08
C VAL A 52 8.72 -5.32 -15.82
N VAL A 53 8.86 -4.96 -14.54
CA VAL A 53 9.05 -3.56 -14.15
C VAL A 53 10.39 -3.05 -14.67
N GLN A 54 10.36 -2.22 -15.68
CA GLN A 54 11.53 -1.59 -16.32
C GLN A 54 11.59 -0.09 -16.03
N ILE A 55 11.38 0.30 -14.78
CA ILE A 55 11.43 1.71 -14.42
C ILE A 55 12.75 2.06 -13.73
N LYS A 56 13.35 3.19 -14.12
CA LYS A 56 14.59 3.67 -13.50
C LYS A 56 14.31 4.40 -12.20
N PHE A 57 15.29 4.35 -11.29
CA PHE A 57 15.21 4.97 -9.98
C PHE A 57 14.68 6.42 -10.02
N MET A 58 15.23 7.27 -10.90
CA MET A 58 14.80 8.66 -10.98
C MET A 58 13.40 8.86 -11.56
N ASP A 59 12.98 8.00 -12.49
CA ASP A 59 11.63 8.08 -13.07
C ASP A 59 10.61 7.51 -12.09
N ALA A 60 10.97 6.46 -11.35
CA ALA A 60 10.19 5.94 -10.24
C ALA A 60 10.03 6.98 -9.12
N LEU A 61 11.11 7.68 -8.77
CA LEU A 61 11.07 8.77 -7.78
C LEU A 61 10.14 9.91 -8.22
N ARG A 62 10.21 10.32 -9.50
CA ARG A 62 9.31 11.34 -10.07
C ARG A 62 7.86 10.86 -10.10
N ALA A 63 7.63 9.58 -10.38
CA ALA A 63 6.29 8.99 -10.39
C ALA A 63 5.67 9.00 -8.98
N VAL A 64 6.43 8.60 -7.94
CA VAL A 64 6.00 8.70 -6.55
C VAL A 64 5.79 10.16 -6.13
N ALA A 65 6.67 11.07 -6.55
CA ALA A 65 6.55 12.50 -6.24
C ALA A 65 5.27 13.15 -6.83
N LYS A 66 4.72 12.59 -7.91
CA LYS A 66 3.43 13.03 -8.48
C LYS A 66 2.21 12.40 -7.78
N ASN A 67 2.40 11.43 -6.91
CA ASN A 67 1.32 10.75 -6.22
C ASN A 67 0.81 11.57 -5.03
N LYS A 68 -0.35 12.22 -5.19
CA LYS A 68 -0.93 13.07 -4.13
C LYS A 68 -1.23 12.30 -2.84
N TYR A 69 -1.63 11.05 -2.92
CA TYR A 69 -1.98 10.25 -1.74
C TYR A 69 -0.74 9.86 -0.94
N PHE A 70 0.37 9.61 -1.63
CA PHE A 70 1.65 9.42 -0.97
C PHE A 70 2.01 10.62 -0.08
N TRP A 71 1.89 11.85 -0.61
CA TRP A 71 2.19 13.06 0.14
C TRP A 71 1.23 13.28 1.31
N ILE A 72 -0.07 13.02 1.14
CA ILE A 72 -1.06 13.15 2.21
C ILE A 72 -0.67 12.28 3.42
N ILE A 73 -0.35 11.00 3.19
CA ILE A 73 0.00 10.07 4.28
C ILE A 73 1.37 10.39 4.87
N SER A 74 2.35 10.74 4.03
CA SER A 74 3.69 11.09 4.49
C SER A 74 3.68 12.38 5.31
N LEU A 75 2.99 13.42 4.84
CA LEU A 75 2.85 14.69 5.58
C LEU A 75 2.13 14.49 6.91
N ALA A 76 1.07 13.67 6.97
CA ALA A 76 0.41 13.36 8.22
C ALA A 76 1.41 12.80 9.26
N GLY A 77 2.20 11.80 8.87
CA GLY A 77 3.22 11.21 9.75
C GLY A 77 4.33 12.20 10.13
N TRP A 78 4.80 13.02 9.18
CA TRP A 78 5.89 13.97 9.43
C TRP A 78 5.45 15.16 10.29
N LEU A 79 4.27 15.72 10.05
CA LEU A 79 3.74 16.84 10.83
C LEU A 79 3.28 16.41 12.22
N GLY A 80 2.89 15.14 12.38
CA GLY A 80 2.44 14.55 13.63
C GLY A 80 3.55 14.09 14.57
N PHE A 81 4.84 14.42 14.32
CA PHE A 81 5.98 13.90 15.10
C PHE A 81 5.92 14.21 16.59
N LEU A 82 5.21 15.25 17.01
CA LEU A 82 4.99 15.63 18.41
C LEU A 82 3.82 14.89 19.08
N GLU A 83 3.02 14.13 18.33
CA GLU A 83 1.83 13.46 18.85
C GLU A 83 2.10 12.58 20.08
N ASN A 84 3.26 11.94 20.13
CA ASN A 84 3.67 11.06 21.22
C ASN A 84 4.47 11.75 22.33
N SER A 85 4.53 13.07 22.38
CA SER A 85 5.29 13.85 23.38
C SER A 85 4.89 13.55 24.82
N TYR A 86 3.65 13.10 25.04
CA TYR A 86 3.10 12.73 26.35
C TYR A 86 3.42 11.29 26.81
N GLY A 87 4.15 10.51 26.02
CA GLY A 87 4.37 9.08 26.26
C GLY A 87 5.00 8.71 27.60
N THR A 88 5.80 9.61 28.19
CA THR A 88 6.47 9.41 29.49
C THR A 88 5.60 9.80 30.68
N ILE A 89 4.44 10.43 30.46
CA ILE A 89 3.63 11.05 31.53
C ILE A 89 3.17 10.04 32.59
N LEU A 90 2.73 8.86 32.20
CA LEU A 90 2.28 7.84 33.15
C LEU A 90 3.43 7.40 34.07
N GLN A 91 4.64 7.27 33.52
CA GLN A 91 5.83 6.95 34.29
C GLN A 91 6.17 8.09 35.27
N TRP A 92 6.05 9.36 34.85
CA TRP A 92 6.30 10.51 35.70
C TRP A 92 5.28 10.64 36.83
N LEU A 93 4.00 10.37 36.58
CA LEU A 93 2.95 10.32 37.61
C LEU A 93 3.25 9.27 38.68
N TYR A 94 3.76 8.11 38.28
CA TYR A 94 4.17 7.06 39.20
C TYR A 94 5.45 7.40 39.94
N GLN A 95 6.52 7.74 39.23
CA GLN A 95 7.87 7.84 39.77
C GLN A 95 8.09 9.11 40.60
N TYR A 96 7.62 10.27 40.12
CA TYR A 96 7.91 11.56 40.72
C TYR A 96 6.73 12.15 41.51
N GLN A 97 5.52 11.86 41.11
CA GLN A 97 4.34 12.40 41.79
C GLN A 97 3.68 11.42 42.74
N HIS A 98 4.13 10.16 42.78
CA HIS A 98 3.58 9.09 43.61
C HIS A 98 2.03 8.99 43.52
N ALA A 99 1.47 9.31 42.33
CA ALA A 99 0.04 9.36 42.11
C ALA A 99 -0.64 7.97 42.14
N CYS A 100 0.13 6.89 42.09
CA CYS A 100 -0.38 5.53 42.14
C CYS A 100 0.63 4.59 42.81
N THR A 101 0.12 3.48 43.32
CA THR A 101 0.95 2.40 43.86
C THR A 101 1.57 1.59 42.74
N GLU A 102 2.62 0.82 43.04
CA GLU A 102 3.30 -0.07 42.10
C GLU A 102 2.32 -1.05 41.43
N GLY A 103 1.41 -1.64 42.20
CA GLY A 103 0.38 -2.55 41.69
C GLY A 103 -0.61 -1.87 40.74
N GLN A 104 -1.01 -0.62 41.02
CA GLN A 104 -1.86 0.19 40.15
C GLN A 104 -1.12 0.53 38.87
N TYR A 105 0.14 0.97 38.93
CA TYR A 105 0.97 1.27 37.77
C TYR A 105 1.12 0.04 36.85
N ALA A 106 1.44 -1.13 37.41
CA ALA A 106 1.54 -2.38 36.68
C ALA A 106 0.21 -2.77 36.01
N LEU A 107 -0.93 -2.57 36.66
CA LEU A 107 -2.25 -2.82 36.11
C LEU A 107 -2.56 -1.85 34.94
N ILE A 108 -2.36 -0.55 35.16
CA ILE A 108 -2.64 0.51 34.17
C ILE A 108 -1.79 0.30 32.91
N THR A 109 -0.49 0.08 33.05
CA THR A 109 0.40 -0.17 31.92
C THR A 109 0.06 -1.45 31.16
N THR A 110 -0.40 -2.49 31.86
CA THR A 110 -0.86 -3.74 31.24
C THR A 110 -2.15 -3.53 30.45
N LEU A 111 -3.14 -2.85 31.02
CA LEU A 111 -4.40 -2.54 30.35
C LEU A 111 -4.17 -1.64 29.14
N TYR A 112 -3.37 -0.59 29.31
CA TYR A 112 -3.00 0.30 28.20
C TYR A 112 -2.27 -0.45 27.09
N GLY A 113 -1.26 -1.27 27.40
CA GLY A 113 -0.52 -2.06 26.41
C GLY A 113 -1.38 -3.07 25.66
N ASN A 114 -2.43 -3.62 26.30
CA ASN A 114 -3.37 -4.54 25.65
C ASN A 114 -4.50 -3.84 24.87
N SER A 115 -4.68 -2.53 25.02
CA SER A 115 -5.73 -1.76 24.31
C SER A 115 -5.60 -1.89 22.80
N ALA A 116 -4.37 -1.96 22.29
CA ALA A 116 -4.06 -2.12 20.88
C ALA A 116 -4.66 -3.41 20.27
N LEU A 117 -4.65 -4.51 21.02
CA LEU A 117 -5.25 -5.78 20.57
C LEU A 117 -6.74 -5.61 20.27
N TRP A 118 -7.48 -4.99 21.19
CA TRP A 118 -8.92 -4.76 21.03
C TRP A 118 -9.24 -3.84 19.88
N GLY A 119 -8.47 -2.75 19.72
CA GLY A 119 -8.65 -1.83 18.61
C GLY A 119 -8.37 -2.48 17.26
N MET A 120 -7.32 -3.30 17.14
CA MET A 120 -7.02 -4.05 15.92
C MET A 120 -8.12 -5.06 15.56
N LEU A 121 -8.72 -5.73 16.55
CA LEU A 121 -9.84 -6.64 16.32
C LEU A 121 -11.11 -5.92 15.86
N MET A 122 -11.36 -4.70 16.36
CA MET A 122 -12.51 -3.87 15.99
C MET A 122 -12.32 -3.16 14.63
N ALA A 123 -11.08 -2.86 14.24
CA ALA A 123 -10.78 -2.07 13.05
C ALA A 123 -11.38 -2.64 11.74
N PRO A 124 -11.29 -3.95 11.41
CA PRO A 124 -11.88 -4.49 10.19
C PRO A 124 -13.40 -4.34 10.11
N TRP A 125 -14.09 -4.45 11.26
CA TRP A 125 -15.52 -4.21 11.33
C TRP A 125 -15.87 -2.74 11.09
N ALA A 126 -15.17 -1.82 11.73
CA ALA A 126 -15.39 -0.39 11.57
C ALA A 126 -15.09 0.08 10.14
N ILE A 127 -13.98 -0.39 9.55
CA ILE A 127 -13.60 -0.07 8.18
C ILE A 127 -14.67 -0.54 7.19
N ARG A 128 -15.17 -1.78 7.33
CA ARG A 128 -16.25 -2.30 6.45
C ARG A 128 -17.55 -1.51 6.58
N LYS A 129 -17.86 -1.00 7.78
CA LYS A 129 -19.12 -0.30 8.03
C LYS A 129 -19.07 1.19 7.65
N PHE A 130 -17.97 1.88 7.90
CA PHE A 130 -17.87 3.35 7.78
C PHE A 130 -16.91 3.81 6.68
N GLY A 131 -16.06 2.90 6.17
CA GLY A 131 -15.02 3.20 5.19
C GLY A 131 -13.72 3.71 5.82
N LYS A 132 -12.59 3.53 5.11
CA LYS A 132 -11.24 3.82 5.61
C LYS A 132 -11.07 5.29 6.02
N LYS A 133 -11.46 6.24 5.15
CA LYS A 133 -11.33 7.69 5.42
C LYS A 133 -12.04 8.11 6.69
N ARG A 134 -13.32 7.71 6.84
CA ARG A 134 -14.13 8.13 7.99
C ARG A 134 -13.58 7.56 9.30
N VAL A 135 -13.18 6.29 9.28
CA VAL A 135 -12.58 5.65 10.45
C VAL A 135 -11.26 6.35 10.79
N LEU A 136 -10.39 6.60 9.80
CA LEU A 136 -9.10 7.28 10.00
C LEU A 136 -9.27 8.66 10.64
N VAL A 137 -10.13 9.50 10.09
CA VAL A 137 -10.36 10.86 10.63
C VAL A 137 -11.01 10.81 12.00
N PHE A 138 -12.03 9.97 12.19
CA PHE A 138 -12.76 9.88 13.45
C PHE A 138 -11.89 9.36 14.60
N THR A 139 -11.10 8.32 14.36
CA THR A 139 -10.19 7.79 15.40
C THR A 139 -9.11 8.80 15.78
N ASN A 140 -8.57 9.55 14.81
CA ASN A 140 -7.60 10.61 15.13
C ASN A 140 -8.22 11.78 15.89
N ILE A 141 -9.48 12.17 15.60
CA ILE A 141 -10.19 13.18 16.40
C ILE A 141 -10.41 12.68 17.83
N LEU A 142 -10.83 11.42 18.01
CA LEU A 142 -10.97 10.84 19.35
C LEU A 142 -9.63 10.81 20.08
N ASN A 143 -8.54 10.50 19.38
CA ASN A 143 -7.19 10.53 19.92
C ASN A 143 -6.85 11.91 20.50
N ILE A 144 -7.09 12.98 19.74
CA ILE A 144 -6.91 14.37 20.21
C ILE A 144 -7.70 14.62 21.50
N ILE A 145 -8.97 14.22 21.53
CA ILE A 145 -9.85 14.42 22.70
C ILE A 145 -9.28 13.69 23.93
N PHE A 146 -8.90 12.42 23.79
CA PHE A 146 -8.40 11.64 24.92
C PHE A 146 -7.05 12.18 25.41
N ILE A 147 -6.15 12.64 24.55
CA ILE A 147 -4.89 13.30 24.96
C ILE A 147 -5.21 14.58 25.73
N ALA A 148 -6.07 15.43 25.19
CA ALA A 148 -6.44 16.72 25.81
C ALA A 148 -7.10 16.54 27.18
N MET A 149 -7.90 15.48 27.39
CA MET A 149 -8.58 15.20 28.65
C MET A 149 -7.64 14.81 29.79
N ILE A 150 -6.43 14.30 29.49
CA ILE A 150 -5.49 13.86 30.53
C ILE A 150 -5.07 15.04 31.41
N TYR A 151 -4.82 16.23 30.83
CA TYR A 151 -4.36 17.40 31.58
C TYR A 151 -5.33 17.84 32.68
N PRO A 152 -6.60 18.17 32.39
CA PRO A 152 -7.54 18.62 33.43
C PRO A 152 -7.81 17.54 34.47
N ILE A 153 -7.74 16.25 34.13
CA ILE A 153 -7.90 15.16 35.10
C ILE A 153 -6.77 15.20 36.12
N VAL A 154 -5.52 15.29 35.69
CA VAL A 154 -4.34 15.26 36.59
C VAL A 154 -4.25 16.53 37.45
N VAL A 155 -4.69 17.68 36.95
CA VAL A 155 -4.56 18.95 37.64
C VAL A 155 -5.69 19.21 38.63
N ASN A 156 -6.95 18.86 38.25
CA ASN A 156 -8.14 19.30 38.99
C ASN A 156 -8.83 18.19 39.78
N ILE A 157 -8.47 16.90 39.57
CA ILE A 157 -9.15 15.78 40.22
C ILE A 157 -8.24 15.17 41.29
N ASP A 158 -8.84 14.73 42.40
CA ASP A 158 -8.12 14.02 43.44
C ASP A 158 -7.29 12.85 42.88
N PRO A 159 -6.01 12.69 43.27
CA PRO A 159 -5.13 11.65 42.74
C PRO A 159 -5.71 10.24 42.79
N GLY A 160 -6.45 9.92 43.82
CA GLY A 160 -7.05 8.58 44.01
C GLY A 160 -8.06 8.22 42.92
N LEU A 161 -8.92 9.15 42.52
CA LEU A 161 -9.85 8.99 41.38
C LEU A 161 -9.17 9.33 40.05
N GLY A 162 -8.31 10.37 40.03
CA GLY A 162 -7.66 10.91 38.86
C GLY A 162 -6.86 9.84 38.11
N ILE A 163 -6.12 8.98 38.80
CA ILE A 163 -5.32 7.94 38.16
C ILE A 163 -6.15 6.91 37.37
N TRP A 164 -7.34 6.57 37.85
CA TRP A 164 -8.24 5.66 37.14
C TRP A 164 -8.86 6.32 35.90
N LEU A 165 -9.16 7.61 35.96
CA LEU A 165 -9.64 8.38 34.81
C LEU A 165 -8.53 8.52 33.75
N VAL A 166 -7.29 8.79 34.17
CA VAL A 166 -6.12 8.78 33.29
C VAL A 166 -5.97 7.41 32.61
N MET A 167 -6.11 6.31 33.38
CA MET A 167 -6.09 4.96 32.83
C MET A 167 -7.14 4.78 31.72
N ILE A 168 -8.39 5.20 31.97
CA ILE A 168 -9.46 5.09 30.97
C ILE A 168 -9.11 5.90 29.72
N CYS A 169 -8.64 7.15 29.88
CA CYS A 169 -8.23 7.98 28.75
C CYS A 169 -7.09 7.36 27.96
N MET A 170 -6.06 6.85 28.62
CA MET A 170 -4.92 6.18 27.97
C MET A 170 -5.34 4.87 27.30
N TRP A 171 -6.19 4.08 27.94
CA TRP A 171 -6.72 2.86 27.34
C TRP A 171 -7.53 3.14 26.08
N MET A 172 -8.43 4.13 26.12
CA MET A 172 -9.21 4.57 24.96
C MET A 172 -8.32 5.16 23.86
N ASN A 173 -7.32 5.97 24.24
CA ASN A 173 -6.33 6.50 23.32
C ASN A 173 -5.57 5.37 22.61
N GLY A 174 -5.05 4.39 23.33
CA GLY A 174 -4.37 3.23 22.77
C GLY A 174 -5.29 2.37 21.89
N LEU A 175 -6.57 2.23 22.28
CA LEU A 175 -7.57 1.51 21.49
C LEU A 175 -7.80 2.21 20.14
N VAL A 176 -8.09 3.52 20.13
CA VAL A 176 -8.35 4.26 18.87
C VAL A 176 -7.09 4.44 18.03
N GLY A 177 -5.93 4.67 18.65
CA GLY A 177 -4.65 4.79 17.96
C GLY A 177 -4.25 3.51 17.24
N SER A 178 -4.61 2.33 17.77
CA SER A 178 -4.30 1.05 17.16
C SER A 178 -5.05 0.75 15.86
N PHE A 179 -6.13 1.48 15.56
CA PHE A 179 -6.78 1.41 14.25
C PHE A 179 -5.82 1.76 13.13
N ALA A 180 -4.88 2.67 13.36
CA ALA A 180 -3.84 3.04 12.41
C ALA A 180 -2.97 1.83 12.00
N ASN A 181 -2.73 0.87 12.88
CA ASN A 181 -1.95 -0.33 12.58
C ASN A 181 -2.60 -1.22 11.51
N VAL A 182 -3.92 -1.18 11.37
CA VAL A 182 -4.67 -1.90 10.33
C VAL A 182 -4.92 -1.00 9.11
N LEU A 183 -5.22 0.28 9.33
CA LEU A 183 -5.53 1.24 8.28
C LEU A 183 -4.31 1.58 7.43
N ASN A 184 -3.17 1.89 8.04
CA ASN A 184 -1.98 2.36 7.32
C ASN A 184 -1.47 1.36 6.28
N PRO A 185 -1.28 0.04 6.57
CA PRO A 185 -0.89 -0.92 5.55
C PRO A 185 -1.93 -1.04 4.42
N SER A 186 -3.23 -0.98 4.76
CA SER A 186 -4.31 -1.04 3.78
C SER A 186 -4.33 0.20 2.87
N ILE A 187 -4.14 1.39 3.43
CA ILE A 187 -4.07 2.65 2.67
C ILE A 187 -2.81 2.68 1.81
N GLN A 188 -1.67 2.20 2.31
CA GLN A 188 -0.45 2.08 1.51
C GLN A 188 -0.63 1.13 0.33
N GLY A 189 -1.36 0.03 0.49
CA GLY A 189 -1.77 -0.82 -0.62
C GLY A 189 -2.56 -0.05 -1.68
N ASP A 190 -3.59 0.68 -1.25
CA ASP A 190 -4.41 1.51 -2.15
C ASP A 190 -3.59 2.58 -2.90
N ILE A 191 -2.60 3.18 -2.25
CA ILE A 191 -1.70 4.18 -2.85
C ILE A 191 -0.81 3.55 -3.93
N ARG A 192 -0.35 2.31 -3.72
CA ARG A 192 0.43 1.55 -4.71
C ARG A 192 -0.44 1.15 -5.91
N ASP A 193 -1.67 0.71 -5.67
CA ASP A 193 -2.64 0.41 -6.73
C ASP A 193 -2.98 1.68 -7.54
N TYR A 194 -3.17 2.82 -6.87
CA TYR A 194 -3.34 4.12 -7.54
C TYR A 194 -2.11 4.49 -8.38
N GLN A 195 -0.90 4.25 -7.86
CA GLN A 195 0.34 4.48 -8.59
C GLN A 195 0.39 3.63 -9.87
N GLN A 196 0.11 2.33 -9.76
CA GLN A 196 0.05 1.41 -10.89
C GLN A 196 -1.06 1.83 -11.90
N TYR A 197 -2.22 2.24 -11.41
CA TYR A 197 -3.31 2.72 -12.26
C TYR A 197 -2.91 3.94 -13.09
N THR A 198 -2.19 4.90 -12.49
CA THR A 198 -1.82 6.17 -13.16
C THR A 198 -0.58 6.06 -14.04
N THR A 199 0.38 5.22 -13.70
CA THR A 199 1.66 5.12 -14.43
C THR A 199 1.81 3.84 -15.23
N GLY A 200 0.96 2.84 -15.01
CA GLY A 200 1.07 1.50 -15.59
C GLY A 200 2.13 0.62 -14.92
N GLU A 201 2.94 1.18 -14.00
CA GLU A 201 4.05 0.46 -13.37
C GLU A 201 3.86 0.37 -11.85
N ARG A 202 4.10 -0.82 -11.31
CA ARG A 202 4.11 -1.05 -9.87
C ARG A 202 5.54 -0.93 -9.33
N ILE A 203 5.76 0.08 -8.50
CA ILE A 203 7.11 0.47 -8.04
C ILE A 203 7.23 0.40 -6.51
N ASP A 204 6.82 -0.72 -5.91
CA ASP A 204 6.73 -0.91 -4.44
C ASP A 204 8.06 -0.61 -3.74
N GLY A 205 9.19 -0.99 -4.32
CA GLY A 205 10.52 -0.70 -3.75
C GLY A 205 10.84 0.79 -3.61
N MET A 206 10.26 1.65 -4.45
CA MET A 206 10.49 3.10 -4.35
C MET A 206 9.77 3.74 -3.17
N PHE A 207 8.61 3.22 -2.78
CA PHE A 207 7.93 3.69 -1.58
C PHE A 207 8.77 3.43 -0.33
N ALA A 208 9.51 2.31 -0.29
CA ALA A 208 10.47 2.04 0.78
C ALA A 208 11.66 3.02 0.76
N ALA A 209 12.20 3.31 -0.43
CA ALA A 209 13.31 4.27 -0.58
C ALA A 209 12.92 5.69 -0.15
N VAL A 210 11.70 6.14 -0.51
CA VAL A 210 11.19 7.45 -0.05
C VAL A 210 10.90 7.44 1.46
N GLY A 211 10.63 6.28 2.06
CA GLY A 211 10.54 6.12 3.52
C GLY A 211 11.82 6.57 4.26
N LEU A 212 12.99 6.53 3.61
CA LEU A 212 14.25 7.08 4.15
C LEU A 212 14.16 8.59 4.42
N ILE A 213 13.37 9.33 3.65
CA ILE A 213 13.10 10.75 3.90
C ILE A 213 12.40 10.92 5.25
N GLY A 214 11.41 10.08 5.54
CA GLY A 214 10.75 10.06 6.85
C GLY A 214 11.72 9.78 7.99
N SER A 215 12.65 8.85 7.80
CA SER A 215 13.70 8.55 8.79
C SER A 215 14.63 9.76 9.01
N ALA A 216 15.01 10.47 7.95
CA ALA A 216 15.81 11.69 8.04
C ALA A 216 15.07 12.82 8.80
N ILE A 217 13.76 12.97 8.55
CA ILE A 217 12.91 13.93 9.28
C ILE A 217 12.82 13.54 10.76
N THR A 218 12.60 12.27 11.08
CA THR A 218 12.57 11.77 12.45
C THR A 218 13.90 12.04 13.15
N MET A 219 15.02 11.83 12.47
CA MET A 219 16.35 12.14 13.00
C MET A 219 16.54 13.65 13.26
N ALA A 220 16.12 14.50 12.31
CA ALA A 220 16.20 15.96 12.46
C ALA A 220 15.29 16.48 13.59
N THR A 221 14.13 15.85 13.82
CA THR A 221 13.17 16.27 14.87
C THR A 221 13.40 15.61 16.22
N SER A 222 14.32 14.63 16.32
CA SER A 222 14.60 13.89 17.56
C SER A 222 15.13 14.78 18.70
N GLY A 223 15.79 15.89 18.38
CA GLY A 223 16.28 16.86 19.35
C GLY A 223 15.22 17.81 19.92
N VAL A 224 14.01 17.85 19.36
CA VAL A 224 12.98 18.82 19.77
C VAL A 224 12.50 18.56 21.20
N LEU A 225 12.18 17.31 21.56
CA LEU A 225 11.71 16.99 22.92
C LEU A 225 12.80 17.22 23.99
N PRO A 226 14.06 16.80 23.81
CA PRO A 226 15.15 17.19 24.71
C PRO A 226 15.28 18.69 24.90
N ALA A 227 15.22 19.49 23.82
CA ALA A 227 15.26 20.95 23.91
C ALA A 227 14.05 21.53 24.68
N VAL A 228 12.87 20.94 24.53
CA VAL A 228 11.70 21.30 25.33
C VAL A 228 11.90 20.98 26.80
N TYR A 229 12.48 19.82 27.14
CA TYR A 229 12.79 19.48 28.53
C TYR A 229 13.77 20.46 29.15
N GLU A 230 14.83 20.85 28.43
CA GLU A 230 15.78 21.86 28.86
C GLU A 230 15.11 23.22 29.09
N ALA A 231 14.26 23.67 28.14
CA ALA A 231 13.51 24.93 28.27
C ALA A 231 12.52 24.91 29.45
N LEU A 232 12.05 23.75 29.86
CA LEU A 232 11.18 23.56 31.03
C LEU A 232 11.96 23.45 32.35
N GLY A 233 13.28 23.59 32.31
CA GLY A 233 14.15 23.52 33.47
C GLY A 233 14.43 22.11 33.97
N ILE A 234 14.18 21.08 33.17
CA ILE A 234 14.59 19.70 33.46
C ILE A 234 16.06 19.55 33.06
N THR A 235 16.92 20.12 33.89
CA THR A 235 18.36 20.16 33.66
C THR A 235 19.10 19.72 34.92
N THR A 236 20.33 19.25 34.76
CA THR A 236 21.18 18.87 35.89
C THR A 236 21.50 20.07 36.78
N GLU A 237 21.67 21.26 36.22
CA GLU A 237 21.93 22.47 36.96
C GLU A 237 20.77 22.83 37.91
N ASN A 238 19.54 22.82 37.40
CA ASN A 238 18.38 23.07 38.23
C ASN A 238 18.16 21.97 39.28
N ALA A 239 18.43 20.71 38.95
CA ALA A 239 18.38 19.63 39.90
C ALA A 239 19.34 19.83 41.05
N VAL A 240 20.60 20.17 40.78
CA VAL A 240 21.62 20.44 41.79
C VAL A 240 21.23 21.65 42.66
N SER A 241 20.68 22.71 42.07
CA SER A 241 20.22 23.89 42.82
C SER A 241 19.07 23.55 43.80
N MET A 242 18.29 22.52 43.51
CA MET A 242 17.21 21.99 44.35
C MET A 242 17.65 20.86 45.29
N GLY A 243 18.95 20.50 45.29
CA GLY A 243 19.52 19.45 46.14
C GLY A 243 19.36 18.00 45.57
N TYR A 244 19.06 17.89 44.27
CA TYR A 244 18.92 16.60 43.59
C TYR A 244 20.17 16.25 42.78
N THR A 245 20.31 14.98 42.39
CA THR A 245 21.46 14.51 41.62
C THR A 245 21.12 14.24 40.14
N ASN A 246 19.85 13.96 39.82
CA ASN A 246 19.40 13.66 38.45
C ASN A 246 18.53 14.80 37.93
N ALA A 247 18.72 15.18 36.66
CA ALA A 247 17.95 16.24 35.99
C ALA A 247 16.42 16.04 36.11
N TYR A 248 15.93 14.81 36.03
CA TYR A 248 14.49 14.53 36.12
C TYR A 248 13.93 14.63 37.55
N ASP A 249 14.77 14.68 38.58
CA ASP A 249 14.31 14.78 39.99
C ASP A 249 13.67 16.14 40.28
N VAL A 250 13.90 17.15 39.43
CA VAL A 250 13.16 18.44 39.50
C VAL A 250 11.64 18.23 39.39
N LEU A 251 11.18 17.11 38.79
CA LEU A 251 9.78 16.73 38.65
C LEU A 251 9.11 16.31 39.97
N TYR A 252 9.86 16.13 41.08
CA TYR A 252 9.27 16.01 42.42
C TYR A 252 8.61 17.32 42.83
N ASN A 253 9.08 18.48 42.30
CA ASN A 253 8.39 19.74 42.51
C ASN A 253 7.11 19.79 41.67
N ARG A 254 5.96 19.89 42.35
CA ARG A 254 4.63 19.87 41.71
C ARG A 254 4.46 20.97 40.67
N ASN A 255 5.00 22.16 40.88
CA ASN A 255 4.88 23.30 39.95
C ASN A 255 5.64 23.00 38.67
N VAL A 256 6.90 22.51 38.79
CA VAL A 256 7.70 22.11 37.61
C VAL A 256 7.02 21.01 36.84
N PHE A 257 6.51 19.99 37.56
CA PHE A 257 5.78 18.89 36.97
C PHE A 257 4.55 19.38 36.19
N VAL A 258 3.67 20.19 36.80
CA VAL A 258 2.42 20.67 36.15
C VAL A 258 2.72 21.51 34.91
N ASN A 259 3.76 22.36 34.95
CA ASN A 259 4.18 23.15 33.79
C ASN A 259 4.72 22.26 32.66
N ALA A 260 5.61 21.32 32.98
CA ALA A 260 6.12 20.36 32.00
C ALA A 260 4.99 19.52 31.39
N PHE A 261 4.09 19.06 32.24
CA PHE A 261 2.93 18.29 31.86
C PHE A 261 1.99 19.06 30.88
N ALA A 262 1.69 20.33 31.19
CA ALA A 262 0.88 21.20 30.35
C ALA A 262 1.49 21.35 28.93
N VAL A 263 2.79 21.61 28.88
CA VAL A 263 3.50 21.78 27.61
C VAL A 263 3.53 20.49 26.82
N LEU A 264 3.83 19.35 27.43
CA LEU A 264 3.90 18.05 26.74
C LEU A 264 2.53 17.60 26.22
N ILE A 265 1.45 17.77 27.00
CA ILE A 265 0.09 17.52 26.50
C ILE A 265 -0.26 18.50 25.39
N GLY A 266 0.07 19.79 25.53
CA GLY A 266 -0.15 20.79 24.49
C GLY A 266 0.54 20.42 23.17
N LEU A 267 1.81 20.01 23.24
CA LEU A 267 2.58 19.52 22.08
C LEU A 267 1.96 18.24 21.49
N GLY A 268 1.53 17.31 22.35
CA GLY A 268 0.84 16.09 21.91
C GLY A 268 -0.47 16.38 21.17
N VAL A 269 -1.29 17.28 21.70
CA VAL A 269 -2.53 17.74 21.05
C VAL A 269 -2.22 18.45 19.73
N PHE A 270 -1.24 19.35 19.73
CA PHE A 270 -0.81 20.04 18.51
C PHE A 270 -0.32 19.05 17.45
N GLY A 271 0.56 18.11 17.82
CA GLY A 271 1.03 17.05 16.91
C GLY A 271 -0.10 16.21 16.37
N ALA A 272 -1.06 15.81 17.20
CA ALA A 272 -2.22 15.04 16.78
C ALA A 272 -3.15 15.83 15.84
N ILE A 273 -3.32 17.13 16.04
CA ILE A 273 -4.05 18.00 15.11
C ILE A 273 -3.30 18.06 13.76
N MET A 274 -2.01 18.29 13.79
CA MET A 274 -1.19 18.35 12.58
C MET A 274 -1.14 17.01 11.82
N ASN A 275 -1.24 15.89 12.52
CA ASN A 275 -1.36 14.55 11.93
C ASN A 275 -2.69 14.39 11.18
N VAL A 276 -3.81 14.87 11.74
CA VAL A 276 -5.14 14.63 11.15
C VAL A 276 -5.44 15.53 9.96
N VAL A 277 -4.89 16.75 9.91
CA VAL A 277 -5.19 17.75 8.86
C VAL A 277 -5.01 17.22 7.44
N PRO A 278 -3.89 16.55 7.07
CA PRO A 278 -3.73 16.00 5.72
C PRO A 278 -4.80 14.96 5.35
N TYR A 279 -5.32 14.20 6.30
CA TYR A 279 -6.32 13.15 6.02
C TYR A 279 -7.66 13.70 5.52
N PHE A 280 -8.00 14.95 5.77
CA PHE A 280 -9.19 15.56 5.18
C PHE A 280 -9.11 15.63 3.65
N PHE A 281 -7.91 15.76 3.10
CA PHE A 281 -7.64 15.78 1.65
C PHE A 281 -7.56 14.38 1.02
N TYR A 282 -7.61 13.32 1.83
CA TYR A 282 -7.63 11.95 1.33
C TYR A 282 -9.01 11.63 0.74
N ASP A 283 -9.11 11.55 -0.59
CA ASP A 283 -10.36 11.34 -1.34
C ASP A 283 -10.41 9.99 -2.08
N LEU A 284 -9.48 9.07 -1.79
CA LEU A 284 -9.47 7.72 -2.32
C LEU A 284 -10.49 6.85 -1.56
N THR A 285 -11.71 6.80 -2.10
CA THR A 285 -12.79 5.98 -1.54
C THR A 285 -12.61 4.51 -1.94
N GLU A 286 -13.23 3.60 -1.19
CA GLU A 286 -13.25 2.17 -1.51
C GLU A 286 -13.85 1.89 -2.88
N THR A 287 -14.82 2.71 -3.33
CA THR A 287 -15.43 2.63 -4.65
C THR A 287 -14.42 2.94 -5.75
N LYS A 288 -13.71 4.07 -5.61
CA LYS A 288 -12.63 4.45 -6.55
C LYS A 288 -11.52 3.40 -6.58
N GLN A 289 -11.10 2.92 -5.41
CA GLN A 289 -10.07 1.91 -5.31
C GLN A 289 -10.48 0.60 -6.01
N ARG A 290 -11.71 0.12 -5.79
CA ARG A 290 -12.22 -1.07 -6.51
C ARG A 290 -12.31 -0.83 -8.01
N GLY A 291 -12.78 0.34 -8.45
CA GLY A 291 -12.81 0.70 -9.86
C GLY A 291 -11.43 0.64 -10.50
N MET A 292 -10.42 1.23 -9.87
CA MET A 292 -9.03 1.20 -10.36
C MET A 292 -8.44 -0.22 -10.39
N VAL A 293 -8.69 -1.03 -9.35
CA VAL A 293 -8.26 -2.44 -9.30
C VAL A 293 -8.88 -3.23 -10.46
N ASN A 294 -10.16 -2.99 -10.75
CA ASN A 294 -10.82 -3.63 -11.88
C ASN A 294 -10.22 -3.21 -13.23
N VAL A 295 -9.87 -1.94 -13.39
CA VAL A 295 -9.13 -1.45 -14.56
C VAL A 295 -7.77 -2.14 -14.70
N LEU A 296 -7.05 -2.34 -13.59
CA LEU A 296 -5.77 -3.06 -13.63
C LEU A 296 -5.94 -4.52 -14.09
N LYS A 297 -7.04 -5.19 -13.72
CA LYS A 297 -7.35 -6.54 -14.23
C LYS A 297 -7.60 -6.54 -15.73
N VAL A 298 -8.36 -5.55 -16.23
CA VAL A 298 -8.61 -5.40 -17.67
C VAL A 298 -7.30 -5.17 -18.42
N ARG A 299 -6.44 -4.28 -17.94
CA ARG A 299 -5.12 -4.03 -18.55
C ARG A 299 -4.25 -5.28 -18.55
N ALA A 300 -4.24 -6.03 -17.45
CA ALA A 300 -3.49 -7.27 -17.35
C ALA A 300 -3.99 -8.33 -18.35
N LEU A 301 -5.31 -8.43 -18.57
CA LEU A 301 -5.87 -9.33 -19.57
C LEU A 301 -5.33 -9.04 -20.98
N PHE A 302 -5.36 -7.78 -21.40
CA PHE A 302 -4.88 -7.39 -22.74
C PHE A 302 -3.35 -7.53 -22.88
N GLU A 303 -2.61 -7.26 -21.81
CA GLU A 303 -1.15 -7.44 -21.80
C GLU A 303 -0.77 -8.92 -21.86
N ASP A 304 -1.44 -9.79 -21.08
CA ASP A 304 -1.23 -11.24 -21.11
C ASP A 304 -1.63 -11.84 -22.46
N TYR A 305 -2.70 -11.34 -23.10
CA TYR A 305 -3.08 -11.75 -24.45
C TYR A 305 -2.00 -11.42 -25.48
N GLY A 306 -1.54 -10.18 -25.51
CA GLY A 306 -0.48 -9.75 -26.43
C GLY A 306 0.85 -10.48 -26.25
N ASN A 307 1.12 -10.99 -25.04
CA ASN A 307 2.31 -11.75 -24.70
C ASN A 307 2.12 -13.29 -24.75
N ASN A 308 0.98 -13.78 -25.26
CA ASN A 308 0.61 -15.20 -25.31
C ASN A 308 0.71 -15.91 -23.93
N ALA A 309 0.44 -15.19 -22.86
CA ALA A 309 0.51 -15.68 -21.47
C ALA A 309 -0.85 -15.74 -20.78
N LEU A 310 -1.94 -15.67 -21.54
CA LEU A 310 -3.30 -15.62 -21.03
C LEU A 310 -3.64 -16.90 -20.24
N SER A 311 -4.16 -16.71 -19.03
CA SER A 311 -4.63 -17.83 -18.19
C SER A 311 -6.14 -17.95 -18.23
N ASP A 312 -6.64 -19.20 -18.22
CA ASP A 312 -8.09 -19.46 -18.24
C ASP A 312 -8.82 -18.77 -17.07
N SER A 313 -8.26 -18.82 -15.86
CA SER A 313 -8.85 -18.16 -14.69
C SER A 313 -8.86 -16.63 -14.80
N GLY A 314 -7.78 -16.03 -15.31
CA GLY A 314 -7.68 -14.57 -15.50
C GLY A 314 -8.64 -14.09 -16.60
N LEU A 315 -8.77 -14.86 -17.69
CA LEU A 315 -9.71 -14.58 -18.76
C LEU A 315 -11.14 -14.60 -18.24
N VAL A 316 -11.54 -15.69 -17.56
CA VAL A 316 -12.92 -15.84 -17.04
C VAL A 316 -13.23 -14.72 -16.05
N GLU A 317 -12.36 -14.49 -15.06
CA GLU A 317 -12.58 -13.44 -14.06
C GLU A 317 -12.75 -12.05 -14.69
N THR A 318 -11.96 -11.74 -15.72
CA THR A 318 -11.99 -10.40 -16.33
C THR A 318 -13.15 -10.23 -17.29
N ILE A 319 -13.52 -11.28 -18.05
CA ILE A 319 -14.72 -11.22 -18.93
C ILE A 319 -16.00 -11.13 -18.09
N ASP A 320 -16.12 -11.89 -17.01
CA ASP A 320 -17.24 -11.77 -16.07
C ASP A 320 -17.34 -10.34 -15.53
N LEU A 321 -16.21 -9.75 -15.14
CA LEU A 321 -16.13 -8.38 -14.65
C LEU A 321 -16.57 -7.36 -15.70
N VAL A 322 -16.18 -7.52 -16.97
CA VAL A 322 -16.61 -6.62 -18.06
C VAL A 322 -18.10 -6.77 -18.34
N ASN A 323 -18.62 -8.01 -18.33
CA ASN A 323 -20.05 -8.28 -18.53
C ASN A 323 -20.89 -7.69 -17.40
N GLU A 324 -20.44 -7.85 -16.14
CA GLU A 324 -21.07 -7.21 -14.97
C GLU A 324 -21.04 -5.69 -15.10
N ALA A 325 -19.93 -5.12 -15.55
CA ALA A 325 -19.80 -3.68 -15.74
C ALA A 325 -20.74 -3.14 -16.81
N ARG A 326 -20.90 -3.86 -17.94
CA ARG A 326 -21.87 -3.51 -18.99
C ARG A 326 -23.30 -3.51 -18.47
N TYR A 327 -23.64 -4.51 -17.64
CA TYR A 327 -24.96 -4.59 -17.01
C TYR A 327 -25.23 -3.36 -16.14
N TYR A 328 -24.34 -3.03 -15.18
CA TYR A 328 -24.57 -1.93 -14.25
C TYR A 328 -24.51 -0.55 -14.88
N VAL A 329 -23.69 -0.34 -15.93
CA VAL A 329 -23.64 0.97 -16.61
C VAL A 329 -24.93 1.25 -17.39
N ALA A 330 -25.65 0.19 -17.85
CA ALA A 330 -26.96 0.33 -18.50
C ALA A 330 -28.11 0.62 -17.51
N GLU A 331 -27.90 0.36 -16.21
CA GLU A 331 -28.91 0.57 -15.18
C GLU A 331 -29.00 2.03 -14.72
N GLN A 332 -30.18 2.43 -14.24
CA GLN A 332 -30.40 3.77 -13.68
C GLN A 332 -30.01 3.82 -12.20
N PRO A 333 -29.41 4.91 -11.71
CA PRO A 333 -29.16 5.08 -10.30
C PRO A 333 -30.44 5.05 -9.47
N LEU A 334 -30.43 4.34 -8.36
CA LEU A 334 -31.53 4.27 -7.41
C LEU A 334 -31.49 5.43 -6.42
N PRO A 335 -32.64 5.96 -5.97
CA PRO A 335 -32.69 7.07 -5.02
C PRO A 335 -32.14 6.66 -3.65
N GLU A 336 -31.10 7.36 -3.18
CA GLU A 336 -30.48 7.17 -1.85
C GLU A 336 -31.19 8.02 -0.78
N THR A 337 -32.52 7.95 -0.69
CA THR A 337 -33.28 8.70 0.32
C THR A 337 -33.56 7.83 1.54
N LYS A 338 -33.58 8.48 2.72
CA LYS A 338 -33.96 7.82 3.97
C LYS A 338 -35.47 7.94 4.26
N ASP A 339 -36.24 8.44 3.31
CA ASP A 339 -37.65 8.72 3.52
C ASP A 339 -38.45 7.44 3.77
N GLY A 340 -38.23 6.39 3.02
CA GLY A 340 -38.84 5.09 3.29
C GLY A 340 -38.53 4.52 4.68
N ILE A 341 -37.32 4.79 5.21
CA ILE A 341 -36.98 4.42 6.60
C ILE A 341 -37.73 5.28 7.60
N ARG A 342 -37.91 6.59 7.31
CA ARG A 342 -38.68 7.52 8.18
C ARG A 342 -40.15 7.12 8.22
N GLU A 343 -40.74 6.80 7.08
CA GLU A 343 -42.12 6.31 6.98
C GLU A 343 -42.34 4.98 7.70
N ALA A 344 -41.48 4.01 7.45
CA ALA A 344 -41.52 2.73 8.15
C ALA A 344 -41.36 2.86 9.68
N LYS A 345 -40.60 3.85 10.15
CA LYS A 345 -40.51 4.15 11.59
C LYS A 345 -41.82 4.75 12.15
N LYS A 346 -42.58 5.54 11.37
CA LYS A 346 -43.86 6.07 11.79
C LYS A 346 -44.93 4.97 11.91
N SER A 347 -44.89 3.94 11.06
CA SER A 347 -45.79 2.79 11.16
C SER A 347 -45.52 1.88 12.38
N GLY A 348 -44.32 1.97 12.99
CA GLY A 348 -43.92 1.17 14.16
C GLY A 348 -43.64 -0.31 13.86
N SER A 349 -43.85 -0.76 12.65
CA SER A 349 -43.65 -2.15 12.23
C SER A 349 -42.15 -2.49 12.10
N ARG A 350 -41.66 -3.41 12.95
CA ARG A 350 -40.25 -3.87 12.87
C ARG A 350 -39.87 -4.53 11.54
N PRO A 351 -40.72 -5.36 10.90
CA PRO A 351 -40.46 -5.92 9.58
C PRO A 351 -40.29 -4.82 8.53
N ASP A 352 -41.17 -3.83 8.49
CA ASP A 352 -41.15 -2.74 7.51
C ASP A 352 -39.89 -1.87 7.66
N ILE A 353 -39.49 -1.56 8.89
CA ILE A 353 -38.24 -0.84 9.19
C ILE A 353 -37.04 -1.66 8.69
N LYS A 354 -37.03 -2.97 8.86
CA LYS A 354 -35.96 -3.85 8.38
C LYS A 354 -35.91 -3.91 6.85
N ALA A 355 -37.07 -4.00 6.21
CA ALA A 355 -37.21 -3.99 4.74
C ALA A 355 -36.72 -2.65 4.15
N ALA A 356 -37.18 -1.51 4.69
CA ALA A 356 -36.77 -0.18 4.26
C ALA A 356 -35.25 0.06 4.43
N LYS A 357 -34.66 -0.39 5.54
CA LYS A 357 -33.20 -0.33 5.73
C LYS A 357 -32.45 -1.21 4.74
N LYS A 358 -32.98 -2.39 4.38
CA LYS A 358 -32.39 -3.27 3.37
C LYS A 358 -32.47 -2.62 1.99
N ALA A 359 -33.63 -2.07 1.61
CA ALA A 359 -33.81 -1.36 0.34
C ALA A 359 -32.85 -0.17 0.21
N TYR A 360 -32.71 0.65 1.23
CA TYR A 360 -31.74 1.75 1.26
C TYR A 360 -30.28 1.27 1.10
N LYS A 361 -29.92 0.19 1.78
CA LYS A 361 -28.58 -0.39 1.65
C LYS A 361 -28.34 -0.93 0.24
N ASN A 362 -29.35 -1.57 -0.33
CA ASN A 362 -29.26 -2.12 -1.70
C ASN A 362 -29.13 -0.98 -2.72
N ALA A 363 -29.85 0.14 -2.55
CA ALA A 363 -29.73 1.31 -3.43
C ALA A 363 -28.30 1.89 -3.40
N ILE A 364 -27.72 2.05 -2.23
CA ILE A 364 -26.31 2.51 -2.09
C ILE A 364 -25.35 1.53 -2.78
N GLU A 365 -25.50 0.24 -2.57
CA GLU A 365 -24.60 -0.76 -3.19
C GLU A 365 -24.80 -0.81 -4.71
N HIS A 366 -26.04 -0.71 -5.20
CA HIS A 366 -26.34 -0.63 -6.63
C HIS A 366 -25.65 0.59 -7.28
N ASN A 367 -25.84 1.79 -6.72
CA ASN A 367 -25.21 3.00 -7.24
C ASN A 367 -23.69 2.94 -7.19
N ARG A 368 -23.17 2.33 -6.15
CA ARG A 368 -21.74 2.06 -6.01
C ARG A 368 -21.21 1.11 -7.10
N MET A 369 -21.98 0.08 -7.45
CA MET A 369 -21.62 -0.83 -8.56
C MET A 369 -21.64 -0.10 -9.89
N ILE A 370 -22.60 0.81 -10.12
CA ILE A 370 -22.62 1.66 -11.32
C ILE A 370 -21.34 2.51 -11.39
N GLU A 371 -20.93 3.14 -10.27
CA GLU A 371 -19.71 3.97 -10.24
C GLU A 371 -18.45 3.12 -10.52
N ILE A 372 -18.31 1.94 -9.90
CA ILE A 372 -17.20 1.02 -10.14
C ILE A 372 -17.17 0.58 -11.60
N SER A 373 -18.34 0.24 -12.17
CA SER A 373 -18.48 -0.27 -13.53
C SER A 373 -18.11 0.76 -14.58
N ARG A 374 -18.35 2.05 -14.33
CA ARG A 374 -17.90 3.15 -15.22
C ARG A 374 -16.40 3.12 -15.43
N PHE A 375 -15.59 2.90 -14.40
CA PHE A 375 -14.13 2.79 -14.56
C PHE A 375 -13.73 1.70 -15.55
N VAL A 376 -14.42 0.55 -15.52
CA VAL A 376 -14.16 -0.57 -16.41
C VAL A 376 -14.55 -0.24 -17.85
N ILE A 377 -15.74 0.32 -18.05
CA ILE A 377 -16.23 0.68 -19.39
C ILE A 377 -15.41 1.83 -19.98
N ASP A 378 -15.03 2.82 -19.17
CA ASP A 378 -14.15 3.91 -19.61
C ASP A 378 -12.79 3.36 -20.08
N GLU A 379 -12.22 2.36 -19.36
CA GLU A 379 -10.97 1.73 -19.81
C GLU A 379 -11.18 0.91 -21.09
N MET A 380 -12.27 0.15 -21.20
CA MET A 380 -12.58 -0.61 -22.43
C MET A 380 -12.72 0.32 -23.64
N ASN A 381 -13.30 1.49 -23.46
CA ASN A 381 -13.52 2.48 -24.50
C ASN A 381 -12.37 3.48 -24.64
N LYS A 382 -11.26 3.28 -23.93
CA LYS A 382 -10.14 4.23 -23.86
C LYS A 382 -9.64 4.65 -25.23
N PHE A 383 -9.39 3.70 -26.12
CA PHE A 383 -8.88 3.97 -27.48
C PHE A 383 -9.94 4.52 -28.44
N SER A 384 -11.21 4.51 -28.07
CA SER A 384 -12.29 5.17 -28.81
C SER A 384 -12.45 6.65 -28.43
N THR A 385 -11.79 7.11 -27.37
CA THR A 385 -11.85 8.52 -26.95
C THR A 385 -10.99 9.40 -27.85
N LEU A 386 -11.51 10.57 -28.18
CA LEU A 386 -10.80 11.53 -29.04
C LEU A 386 -9.41 11.89 -28.52
N GLU A 387 -9.27 12.07 -27.20
CA GLU A 387 -7.98 12.42 -26.57
C GLU A 387 -6.93 11.32 -26.80
N VAL A 388 -7.29 10.05 -26.67
CA VAL A 388 -6.35 8.94 -26.85
C VAL A 388 -6.06 8.70 -28.33
N GLN A 389 -7.05 8.87 -29.19
CA GLN A 389 -6.84 8.79 -30.64
C GLN A 389 -5.81 9.81 -31.13
N GLU A 390 -5.88 11.05 -30.64
CA GLU A 390 -4.89 12.06 -30.98
C GLU A 390 -3.49 11.75 -30.41
N GLN A 391 -3.43 11.14 -29.21
CA GLN A 391 -2.15 10.65 -28.68
C GLN A 391 -1.58 9.49 -29.50
N VAL A 392 -2.41 8.60 -30.01
CA VAL A 392 -2.00 7.50 -30.89
C VAL A 392 -1.47 8.03 -32.24
N LYS A 393 -2.10 9.05 -32.82
CA LYS A 393 -1.59 9.68 -34.05
C LYS A 393 -0.15 10.19 -33.85
N VAL A 394 0.09 10.98 -32.80
CA VAL A 394 1.42 11.49 -32.45
C VAL A 394 2.40 10.35 -32.15
N ALA A 395 1.94 9.29 -31.47
CA ALA A 395 2.78 8.12 -31.18
C ALA A 395 3.20 7.39 -32.47
N LYS A 396 2.32 7.24 -33.44
CA LYS A 396 2.66 6.67 -34.78
C LYS A 396 3.76 7.45 -35.45
N GLU A 397 3.64 8.79 -35.50
CA GLU A 397 4.66 9.65 -36.08
C GLU A 397 6.04 9.48 -35.44
N ILE A 398 6.08 9.35 -34.08
CA ILE A 398 7.33 9.17 -33.36
C ILE A 398 7.92 7.79 -33.57
N TYR A 399 7.07 6.75 -33.56
CA TYR A 399 7.50 5.38 -33.78
C TYR A 399 8.05 5.17 -35.20
N GLU A 400 7.35 5.68 -36.22
CA GLU A 400 7.76 5.61 -37.62
C GLU A 400 9.03 6.43 -37.91
N ALA A 401 9.20 7.57 -37.21
CA ALA A 401 10.41 8.37 -37.32
C ALA A 401 11.67 7.65 -36.79
N GLY A 402 11.52 6.64 -35.95
CA GLY A 402 12.60 5.81 -35.40
C GLY A 402 13.45 6.49 -34.32
N LEU A 403 14.31 5.71 -33.68
CA LEU A 403 15.20 6.20 -32.62
C LEU A 403 16.25 7.22 -33.08
N SER A 404 16.76 7.09 -34.31
CA SER A 404 17.74 8.01 -34.90
C SER A 404 17.24 9.45 -34.92
N ASN A 405 15.94 9.68 -35.16
CA ASN A 405 15.34 11.01 -35.15
C ASN A 405 15.24 11.68 -33.78
N LEU A 406 15.50 10.97 -32.70
CA LEU A 406 15.62 11.57 -31.36
C LEU A 406 16.91 12.39 -31.22
N VAL A 407 17.96 12.02 -31.92
CA VAL A 407 19.23 12.79 -31.99
C VAL A 407 19.10 13.98 -32.93
N ASN A 408 18.44 13.78 -34.08
CA ASN A 408 18.28 14.77 -35.11
C ASN A 408 17.07 15.71 -34.91
N VAL A 409 16.52 15.77 -33.69
CA VAL A 409 15.41 16.68 -33.39
C VAL A 409 15.79 18.13 -33.64
N GLU A 410 15.04 18.78 -34.49
CA GLU A 410 15.23 20.20 -34.81
C GLU A 410 14.94 21.08 -33.58
N PRO A 411 15.73 22.14 -33.35
CA PRO A 411 15.57 23.01 -32.17
C PRO A 411 14.19 23.67 -32.08
N ASP A 412 13.53 23.88 -33.19
CA ASP A 412 12.24 24.56 -33.32
C ASP A 412 11.01 23.62 -33.18
N VAL A 413 11.22 22.32 -32.99
CA VAL A 413 10.13 21.34 -32.86
C VAL A 413 9.06 21.76 -31.83
N LEU A 414 9.45 22.36 -30.72
CA LEU A 414 8.51 22.86 -29.71
C LEU A 414 7.76 24.12 -30.20
N ALA A 415 8.42 25.00 -30.96
CA ALA A 415 7.79 26.17 -31.54
C ALA A 415 6.75 25.75 -32.60
N ARG A 416 7.09 24.80 -33.48
CA ARG A 416 6.15 24.19 -34.43
C ARG A 416 4.96 23.54 -33.75
N ALA A 417 5.18 22.73 -32.73
CA ALA A 417 4.10 22.11 -31.95
C ALA A 417 3.17 23.16 -31.28
N ARG A 418 3.72 24.29 -30.85
CA ARG A 418 2.94 25.41 -30.30
C ARG A 418 2.17 26.20 -31.34
N ALA A 419 2.64 26.21 -32.58
CA ALA A 419 2.00 26.89 -33.71
C ALA A 419 0.84 26.08 -34.34
N LEU A 420 0.67 24.79 -33.96
CA LEU A 420 -0.43 23.96 -34.44
C LEU A 420 -1.80 24.61 -34.18
N PRO A 421 -2.80 24.37 -35.06
CA PRO A 421 -4.16 24.87 -34.90
C PRO A 421 -4.78 24.49 -33.54
N LYS A 422 -5.78 25.27 -33.11
CA LYS A 422 -6.53 25.07 -31.86
C LYS A 422 -8.01 25.46 -32.01
N GLY A 423 -8.53 25.47 -33.21
CA GLY A 423 -9.90 25.86 -33.49
C GLY A 423 -10.92 24.82 -33.05
N THR A 424 -10.66 23.57 -33.38
CA THR A 424 -11.50 22.43 -33.01
C THR A 424 -11.01 21.74 -31.72
N GLU A 425 -11.84 20.91 -31.10
CA GLU A 425 -11.43 20.14 -29.93
C GLU A 425 -10.35 19.10 -30.29
N GLU A 426 -10.47 18.48 -31.44
CA GLU A 426 -9.49 17.55 -32.01
C GLU A 426 -8.12 18.22 -32.18
N GLU A 427 -8.07 19.39 -32.80
CA GLU A 427 -6.84 20.18 -32.96
C GLU A 427 -6.20 20.57 -31.63
N LYS A 428 -7.00 20.93 -30.63
CA LYS A 428 -6.50 21.23 -29.26
C LYS A 428 -5.85 20.02 -28.63
N LEU A 429 -6.46 18.85 -28.74
CA LEU A 429 -5.97 17.60 -28.15
C LEU A 429 -4.71 17.12 -28.86
N TYR A 430 -4.68 17.13 -30.20
CA TYR A 430 -3.49 16.83 -30.98
C TYR A 430 -2.34 17.78 -30.63
N ARG A 431 -2.58 19.09 -30.62
CA ARG A 431 -1.59 20.08 -30.18
C ARG A 431 -1.06 19.84 -28.77
N LYS A 432 -1.93 19.49 -27.84
CA LYS A 432 -1.54 19.16 -26.45
C LYS A 432 -0.60 17.95 -26.42
N ALA A 433 -0.91 16.90 -27.17
CA ALA A 433 -0.08 15.71 -27.32
C ALA A 433 1.26 16.05 -27.98
N ALA A 434 1.25 16.76 -29.11
CA ALA A 434 2.45 17.18 -29.83
C ALA A 434 3.39 18.07 -29.00
N ILE A 435 2.87 18.99 -28.19
CA ILE A 435 3.69 19.83 -27.30
C ILE A 435 4.34 18.98 -26.20
N LYS A 436 3.62 18.01 -25.63
CA LYS A 436 4.16 17.09 -24.63
C LYS A 436 5.33 16.31 -25.21
N GLU A 437 5.11 15.71 -26.37
CA GLU A 437 6.11 14.90 -27.05
C GLU A 437 7.32 15.71 -27.53
N ALA A 438 7.11 16.91 -28.07
CA ALA A 438 8.22 17.81 -28.44
C ALA A 438 9.13 18.14 -27.24
N ARG A 439 8.56 18.32 -26.03
CA ARG A 439 9.36 18.55 -24.83
C ARG A 439 10.16 17.32 -24.43
N GLU A 440 9.57 16.14 -24.48
CA GLU A 440 10.25 14.88 -24.16
C GLU A 440 11.38 14.59 -25.17
N ARG A 441 11.15 14.82 -26.47
CA ARG A 441 12.18 14.66 -27.49
C ARG A 441 13.35 15.63 -27.31
N LEU A 442 13.10 16.91 -27.03
CA LEU A 442 14.16 17.89 -26.72
C LEU A 442 14.94 17.53 -25.46
N TYR A 443 14.26 17.01 -24.45
CA TYR A 443 14.91 16.50 -23.24
C TYR A 443 15.81 15.30 -23.57
N SER A 444 15.31 14.35 -24.36
CA SER A 444 16.06 13.17 -24.82
C SER A 444 17.30 13.57 -25.61
N LYS A 445 17.17 14.51 -26.55
CA LYS A 445 18.30 15.08 -27.31
C LYS A 445 19.38 15.65 -26.39
N ARG A 446 18.98 16.44 -25.38
CA ARG A 446 19.93 17.01 -24.41
C ARG A 446 20.67 15.94 -23.62
N MET A 447 19.98 14.88 -23.25
CA MET A 447 20.57 13.76 -22.52
C MET A 447 21.54 12.95 -23.37
N ILE A 448 21.23 12.76 -24.66
CA ILE A 448 22.12 12.10 -25.61
C ILE A 448 23.38 12.94 -25.82
N LEU A 449 23.25 14.21 -26.18
CA LEU A 449 24.38 15.12 -26.48
C LEU A 449 25.28 15.35 -25.26
N LYS A 450 24.77 15.25 -24.03
CA LYS A 450 25.58 15.33 -22.82
C LYS A 450 26.65 14.23 -22.72
N ASN A 451 26.39 13.06 -23.26
CA ASN A 451 27.25 11.87 -23.16
C ASN A 451 27.89 11.49 -24.49
N TYR A 452 27.32 11.96 -25.57
CA TYR A 452 27.78 11.74 -26.94
C TYR A 452 27.76 13.11 -27.65
N PRO A 453 28.77 13.99 -27.40
CA PRO A 453 28.79 15.36 -27.93
C PRO A 453 28.76 15.42 -29.46
N ASP A 454 29.38 14.44 -30.11
CA ASP A 454 29.46 14.35 -31.58
C ASP A 454 28.22 13.71 -32.21
N GLY A 455 27.22 13.33 -31.39
CA GLY A 455 26.00 12.65 -31.83
C GLY A 455 26.16 11.13 -31.88
N ILE A 456 25.05 10.44 -32.10
CA ILE A 456 25.02 8.99 -32.32
C ILE A 456 24.78 8.79 -33.81
N GLU A 457 25.81 8.41 -34.52
CA GLU A 457 25.76 8.32 -36.01
C GLU A 457 24.83 7.20 -36.49
N GLU A 458 24.74 6.08 -35.82
CA GLU A 458 23.73 5.03 -36.08
C GLU A 458 23.46 4.20 -34.83
N PHE A 459 22.20 4.13 -34.43
CA PHE A 459 21.72 3.14 -33.45
C PHE A 459 21.22 1.93 -34.25
N ASP A 460 21.98 0.83 -34.25
CA ASP A 460 21.47 -0.43 -34.76
C ASP A 460 20.46 -1.04 -33.76
N ILE A 461 19.19 -0.75 -34.03
CA ILE A 461 18.05 -1.21 -33.22
C ILE A 461 17.94 -2.73 -33.24
N THR A 462 18.38 -3.38 -34.32
CA THR A 462 18.21 -4.83 -34.50
C THR A 462 19.00 -5.62 -33.48
N VAL A 463 20.15 -5.13 -33.04
CA VAL A 463 20.96 -5.75 -31.97
C VAL A 463 20.21 -5.70 -30.63
N PHE A 464 19.54 -4.59 -30.35
CA PHE A 464 18.77 -4.45 -29.11
C PHE A 464 17.50 -5.29 -29.15
N ASP A 465 16.77 -5.30 -30.27
CA ASP A 465 15.58 -6.13 -30.42
C ASP A 465 15.91 -7.62 -30.23
N GLN A 466 17.04 -8.10 -30.76
CA GLN A 466 17.51 -9.46 -30.57
C GLN A 466 17.87 -9.76 -29.09
N LEU A 467 18.60 -8.86 -28.44
CA LEU A 467 18.97 -9.02 -27.03
C LEU A 467 17.77 -8.97 -26.08
N PHE A 468 16.81 -8.09 -26.35
CA PHE A 468 15.59 -8.02 -25.57
C PHE A 468 14.70 -9.24 -25.82
N ALA A 469 14.54 -9.68 -27.07
CA ALA A 469 13.81 -10.91 -27.38
C ALA A 469 14.44 -12.15 -26.71
N GLU A 470 15.77 -12.21 -26.63
CA GLU A 470 16.46 -13.29 -25.91
C GLU A 470 16.26 -13.18 -24.39
N GLU A 471 16.26 -11.97 -23.82
CA GLU A 471 15.96 -11.76 -22.41
C GLU A 471 14.52 -12.21 -22.09
N ASP A 472 13.55 -11.82 -22.89
CA ASP A 472 12.12 -12.18 -22.75
C ASP A 472 11.94 -13.70 -22.83
N ARG A 473 12.61 -14.37 -23.78
CA ARG A 473 12.58 -15.84 -23.89
C ARG A 473 13.12 -16.52 -22.63
N LEU A 474 14.22 -16.00 -22.09
CA LEU A 474 14.83 -16.54 -20.87
C LEU A 474 13.98 -16.24 -19.63
N GLU A 475 13.22 -15.16 -19.62
CA GLU A 475 12.26 -14.86 -18.56
C GLU A 475 11.11 -15.86 -18.54
N LEU A 476 10.54 -16.16 -19.70
CA LEU A 476 9.52 -17.20 -19.84
C LEU A 476 10.05 -18.59 -19.43
N ALA A 477 11.28 -18.94 -19.87
CA ALA A 477 11.92 -20.18 -19.47
C ALA A 477 12.16 -20.26 -17.96
N LEU A 478 12.49 -19.13 -17.32
CA LEU A 478 12.67 -19.04 -15.87
C LEU A 478 11.33 -19.26 -15.14
N GLU A 479 10.26 -18.67 -15.64
CA GLU A 479 8.91 -18.86 -15.08
C GLU A 479 8.46 -20.32 -15.17
N GLU A 480 8.68 -20.97 -16.31
CA GLU A 480 8.40 -22.40 -16.49
C GLU A 480 9.21 -23.27 -15.54
N ALA A 481 10.51 -22.98 -15.39
CA ALA A 481 11.38 -23.70 -14.47
C ALA A 481 10.92 -23.54 -13.01
N PHE A 482 10.45 -22.36 -12.62
CA PHE A 482 9.85 -22.15 -11.30
C PHE A 482 8.54 -22.92 -11.14
N LYS A 483 7.67 -22.95 -12.15
CA LYS A 483 6.42 -23.74 -12.11
C LYS A 483 6.74 -25.23 -11.89
N LYS A 484 7.73 -25.78 -12.61
CA LYS A 484 8.19 -27.17 -12.41
C LYS A 484 8.76 -27.38 -11.00
N GLN A 485 9.54 -26.45 -10.48
CA GLN A 485 10.10 -26.54 -9.13
C GLN A 485 9.00 -26.53 -8.04
N PHE A 486 7.99 -25.68 -8.17
CA PHE A 486 6.88 -25.64 -7.24
C PHE A 486 6.02 -26.91 -7.33
N ALA A 487 5.72 -27.38 -8.54
CA ALA A 487 4.96 -28.62 -8.73
C ALA A 487 5.67 -29.83 -8.11
N ALA A 488 6.98 -29.97 -8.31
CA ALA A 488 7.78 -31.03 -7.70
C ALA A 488 7.83 -30.94 -6.17
N LYS A 489 7.83 -29.72 -5.62
CA LYS A 489 7.76 -29.49 -4.18
C LYS A 489 6.39 -29.93 -3.61
N ASP A 490 5.30 -29.61 -4.29
CA ASP A 490 3.96 -29.98 -3.87
C ASP A 490 3.73 -31.49 -3.93
N GLN A 491 4.30 -32.15 -4.94
CA GLN A 491 4.29 -33.62 -5.10
C GLN A 491 5.27 -34.32 -4.16
N LYS A 492 6.10 -33.59 -3.39
CA LYS A 492 7.16 -34.11 -2.52
C LYS A 492 8.22 -34.96 -3.25
N ASP A 493 8.34 -34.78 -4.55
CA ASP A 493 9.37 -35.43 -5.36
C ASP A 493 10.72 -34.71 -5.21
N ARG A 494 11.60 -35.27 -4.41
CA ARG A 494 12.93 -34.70 -4.14
C ARG A 494 13.83 -34.67 -5.36
N VAL A 495 13.74 -35.68 -6.24
CA VAL A 495 14.59 -35.78 -7.43
C VAL A 495 14.17 -34.74 -8.45
N ALA A 496 12.88 -34.68 -8.78
CA ALA A 496 12.32 -33.66 -9.67
C ALA A 496 12.55 -32.23 -9.14
N PHE A 497 12.43 -32.01 -7.82
CA PHE A 497 12.72 -30.73 -7.20
C PHE A 497 14.19 -30.29 -7.38
N GLN A 498 15.15 -31.19 -7.19
CA GLN A 498 16.58 -30.87 -7.38
C GLN A 498 16.90 -30.58 -8.86
N GLN A 499 16.32 -31.34 -9.79
CA GLN A 499 16.49 -31.11 -11.23
C GLN A 499 15.90 -29.74 -11.63
N ALA A 500 14.68 -29.42 -11.19
CA ALA A 500 14.05 -28.15 -11.46
C ALA A 500 14.84 -26.98 -10.82
N LYS A 501 15.40 -27.17 -9.63
CA LYS A 501 16.26 -26.18 -8.97
C LYS A 501 17.55 -25.90 -9.77
N GLN A 502 18.16 -26.94 -10.33
CA GLN A 502 19.34 -26.79 -11.19
C GLN A 502 18.98 -26.05 -12.48
N GLU A 503 17.80 -26.34 -13.07
CA GLU A 503 17.31 -25.68 -14.26
C GLU A 503 17.03 -24.17 -13.98
N VAL A 504 16.37 -23.83 -12.87
CA VAL A 504 16.20 -22.44 -12.43
C VAL A 504 17.55 -21.72 -12.33
N GLN A 505 18.56 -22.37 -11.75
CA GLN A 505 19.88 -21.77 -11.61
C GLN A 505 20.57 -21.59 -12.96
N ARG A 506 20.44 -22.55 -13.88
CA ARG A 506 21.00 -22.47 -15.23
C ARG A 506 20.39 -21.27 -15.98
N VAL A 507 19.06 -21.18 -16.02
CA VAL A 507 18.36 -20.09 -16.71
C VAL A 507 18.69 -18.72 -16.10
N LYS A 508 18.80 -18.64 -14.76
CA LYS A 508 19.24 -17.40 -14.09
C LYS A 508 20.63 -16.94 -14.54
N VAL A 509 21.56 -17.87 -14.68
CA VAL A 509 22.94 -17.55 -15.14
C VAL A 509 22.94 -17.10 -16.59
N GLU A 510 22.18 -17.77 -17.46
CA GLU A 510 22.05 -17.38 -18.86
C GLU A 510 21.42 -15.99 -19.00
N ARG A 511 20.33 -15.74 -18.27
CA ARG A 511 19.68 -14.42 -18.24
C ARG A 511 20.62 -13.31 -17.73
N ALA A 512 21.41 -13.58 -16.71
CA ALA A 512 22.41 -12.64 -16.21
C ALA A 512 23.46 -12.29 -17.26
N LYS A 513 23.89 -13.27 -18.09
CA LYS A 513 24.82 -13.04 -19.22
C LYS A 513 24.20 -12.13 -20.28
N VAL A 514 22.94 -12.38 -20.67
CA VAL A 514 22.22 -11.54 -21.63
C VAL A 514 22.08 -10.12 -21.09
N ARG A 515 21.69 -9.94 -19.84
CA ARG A 515 21.62 -8.64 -19.18
C ARG A 515 22.96 -7.92 -19.15
N THR A 516 24.05 -8.64 -18.97
CA THR A 516 25.40 -8.07 -19.05
C THR A 516 25.71 -7.58 -20.46
N LYS A 517 25.36 -8.36 -21.48
CA LYS A 517 25.50 -7.93 -22.89
C LYS A 517 24.64 -6.71 -23.21
N ILE A 518 23.38 -6.68 -22.77
CA ILE A 518 22.52 -5.50 -22.90
C ILE A 518 23.17 -4.30 -22.20
N LYS A 519 23.74 -4.50 -21.03
CA LYS A 519 24.43 -3.47 -20.28
C LYS A 519 25.68 -2.96 -21.00
N GLU A 520 26.48 -3.84 -21.58
CA GLU A 520 27.67 -3.51 -22.34
C GLU A 520 27.31 -2.81 -23.66
N ALA A 521 26.32 -3.34 -24.40
CA ALA A 521 25.83 -2.77 -25.64
C ALA A 521 25.17 -1.39 -25.43
N THR A 522 24.54 -1.16 -24.29
CA THR A 522 23.92 0.13 -23.95
C THR A 522 24.87 1.10 -23.27
N ASN A 523 26.08 0.80 -23.01
CA ASN A 523 27.18 1.41 -22.24
C ASN A 523 26.85 2.71 -21.45
N ALA A 524 25.84 3.42 -21.81
CA ALA A 524 25.25 4.59 -21.15
C ALA A 524 23.92 4.26 -20.50
N ASN A 525 23.75 3.08 -20.04
CA ASN A 525 22.63 2.37 -19.53
C ASN A 525 21.45 3.16 -18.93
N SER A 526 21.70 4.18 -18.11
CA SER A 526 20.66 5.03 -17.56
C SER A 526 20.20 6.11 -18.54
N LEU A 527 21.02 6.49 -19.50
CA LEU A 527 20.77 7.58 -20.41
C LEU A 527 20.10 7.12 -21.69
N TYR A 528 20.48 5.94 -22.20
CA TYR A 528 19.83 5.36 -23.36
C TYR A 528 18.31 5.21 -23.17
N HIS A 529 17.87 4.59 -22.10
CA HIS A 529 16.43 4.46 -21.84
C HIS A 529 15.73 5.80 -21.61
N ARG A 530 16.40 6.80 -21.04
CA ARG A 530 15.84 8.15 -20.93
C ARG A 530 15.76 8.84 -22.30
N ALA A 531 16.79 8.64 -23.09
CA ALA A 531 16.86 9.17 -24.44
C ALA A 531 15.84 8.51 -25.36
N ALA A 532 15.72 7.19 -25.29
CA ALA A 532 14.75 6.41 -26.07
C ALA A 532 13.31 6.47 -25.54
N LYS A 533 13.08 7.06 -24.37
CA LYS A 533 11.78 7.06 -23.70
C LYS A 533 10.60 7.49 -24.57
N PRO A 534 10.65 8.58 -25.37
CA PRO A 534 9.53 8.97 -26.22
C PRO A 534 9.16 7.87 -27.22
N TRP A 535 10.15 7.22 -27.82
CA TRP A 535 9.94 6.12 -28.77
C TRP A 535 9.40 4.85 -28.07
N LEU A 536 9.95 4.51 -26.91
CA LEU A 536 9.47 3.37 -26.12
C LEU A 536 8.04 3.59 -25.61
N ASP A 537 7.72 4.79 -25.15
CA ASP A 537 6.36 5.14 -24.71
C ASP A 537 5.37 5.09 -25.91
N ALA A 538 5.80 5.55 -27.09
CA ALA A 538 5.02 5.45 -28.33
C ALA A 538 4.78 3.99 -28.73
N LYS A 539 5.85 3.17 -28.76
CA LYS A 539 5.75 1.72 -29.03
C LYS A 539 4.77 1.03 -28.05
N LYS A 540 4.89 1.30 -26.75
CA LYS A 540 4.00 0.75 -25.73
C LYS A 540 2.54 1.13 -25.96
N LEU A 541 2.27 2.39 -26.31
CA LEU A 541 0.91 2.86 -26.58
C LEU A 541 0.30 2.18 -27.80
N LEU A 542 1.08 2.00 -28.87
CA LEU A 542 0.64 1.33 -30.10
C LEU A 542 0.35 -0.16 -29.88
N ILE A 543 1.21 -0.86 -29.13
CA ILE A 543 0.97 -2.25 -28.74
C ILE A 543 -0.30 -2.36 -27.89
N GLN A 544 -0.53 -1.43 -26.97
CA GLN A 544 -1.76 -1.42 -26.18
C GLN A 544 -2.99 -1.20 -27.07
N GLU A 545 -2.94 -0.24 -28.00
CA GLU A 545 -4.04 -0.01 -28.95
C GLU A 545 -4.38 -1.28 -29.73
N GLU A 546 -3.37 -1.99 -30.22
CA GLU A 546 -3.56 -3.22 -30.98
C GLU A 546 -4.18 -4.33 -30.14
N ASN A 547 -3.65 -4.56 -28.94
CA ASN A 547 -4.19 -5.57 -28.03
C ASN A 547 -5.66 -5.34 -27.70
N TYR A 548 -6.09 -4.09 -27.52
CA TYR A 548 -7.49 -3.75 -27.22
C TYR A 548 -8.46 -4.03 -28.37
N LYS A 549 -7.98 -4.06 -29.62
CA LYS A 549 -8.81 -4.43 -30.79
C LYS A 549 -9.22 -5.90 -30.79
N HIS A 550 -8.45 -6.75 -30.12
CA HIS A 550 -8.71 -8.20 -30.04
C HIS A 550 -9.69 -8.62 -28.95
N TYR A 551 -10.43 -7.66 -28.36
CA TYR A 551 -11.38 -8.01 -27.29
C TYR A 551 -12.39 -9.09 -27.68
N ASP A 552 -12.94 -9.03 -28.90
CA ASP A 552 -13.94 -9.99 -29.34
C ASP A 552 -13.36 -11.40 -29.51
N GLU A 553 -12.09 -11.51 -29.95
CA GLU A 553 -11.36 -12.78 -30.02
C GLU A 553 -11.12 -13.35 -28.62
N ILE A 554 -10.72 -12.51 -27.67
CA ILE A 554 -10.54 -12.90 -26.26
C ILE A 554 -11.88 -13.36 -25.67
N ALA A 555 -12.96 -12.63 -25.94
CA ALA A 555 -14.30 -12.97 -25.45
C ALA A 555 -14.81 -14.29 -26.02
N ALA A 556 -14.47 -14.60 -27.29
CA ALA A 556 -14.85 -15.88 -27.91
C ALA A 556 -14.21 -17.11 -27.22
N MET A 557 -13.06 -16.93 -26.55
CA MET A 557 -12.39 -18.01 -25.78
C MET A 557 -13.06 -18.31 -24.43
N TYR A 558 -14.03 -17.47 -24.00
CA TYR A 558 -14.56 -17.49 -22.63
C TYR A 558 -15.17 -18.83 -22.22
N GLU A 559 -16.03 -19.42 -23.05
CA GLU A 559 -16.75 -20.66 -22.68
C GLU A 559 -15.78 -21.84 -22.52
N GLU A 560 -14.79 -21.95 -23.41
CA GLU A 560 -13.76 -22.99 -23.30
C GLU A 560 -12.87 -22.79 -22.09
N ALA A 561 -12.43 -21.56 -21.85
CA ALA A 561 -11.60 -21.21 -20.69
C ALA A 561 -12.36 -21.45 -19.38
N LYS A 562 -13.66 -21.15 -19.33
CA LYS A 562 -14.52 -21.39 -18.19
C LYS A 562 -14.64 -22.88 -17.90
N ALA A 563 -14.89 -23.68 -18.91
CA ALA A 563 -14.96 -25.13 -18.75
C ALA A 563 -13.63 -25.72 -18.22
N ARG A 564 -12.47 -25.25 -18.74
CA ARG A 564 -11.15 -25.68 -18.24
C ARG A 564 -10.89 -25.19 -16.81
N ALA A 565 -11.22 -23.94 -16.49
CA ALA A 565 -11.03 -23.36 -15.14
C ALA A 565 -11.91 -24.08 -14.10
N ASP A 566 -13.15 -24.39 -14.43
CA ASP A 566 -14.08 -25.11 -13.54
C ASP A 566 -13.63 -26.57 -13.33
N ALA A 567 -13.14 -27.23 -14.38
CA ALA A 567 -12.55 -28.57 -14.26
C ALA A 567 -11.30 -28.58 -13.36
N GLN A 568 -10.47 -27.56 -13.47
CA GLN A 568 -9.28 -27.41 -12.60
C GLN A 568 -9.66 -27.14 -11.15
N ARG A 569 -10.63 -26.26 -10.89
CA ARG A 569 -11.14 -26.02 -9.53
C ARG A 569 -11.72 -27.28 -8.92
N ALA A 570 -12.56 -28.02 -9.67
CA ALA A 570 -13.12 -29.28 -9.20
C ALA A 570 -12.02 -30.30 -8.82
N LYS A 571 -10.92 -30.34 -9.57
CA LYS A 571 -9.76 -31.17 -9.25
C LYS A 571 -9.05 -30.70 -7.97
N GLU A 572 -8.80 -29.40 -7.82
CA GLU A 572 -8.18 -28.82 -6.63
C GLU A 572 -9.03 -29.05 -5.37
N ASP A 573 -10.36 -28.89 -5.47
CA ASP A 573 -11.31 -29.16 -4.39
C ASP A 573 -11.31 -30.65 -4.00
N ALA A 574 -11.24 -31.56 -4.99
CA ALA A 574 -11.15 -33.00 -4.74
C ALA A 574 -9.81 -33.39 -4.07
N ASP A 575 -8.70 -32.80 -4.50
CA ASP A 575 -7.37 -33.02 -3.91
C ASP A 575 -7.32 -32.49 -2.46
N ASP A 576 -7.92 -31.34 -2.19
CA ASP A 576 -8.00 -30.77 -0.84
C ASP A 576 -8.92 -31.60 0.06
N ALA A 577 -10.05 -32.09 -0.45
CA ALA A 577 -10.92 -33.00 0.28
C ALA A 577 -10.20 -34.31 0.62
N ALA A 578 -9.42 -34.86 -0.32
CA ALA A 578 -8.60 -36.06 -0.09
C ALA A 578 -7.51 -35.81 0.97
N ARG A 579 -6.82 -34.66 0.94
CA ARG A 579 -5.85 -34.26 1.97
C ARG A 579 -6.47 -34.13 3.35
N VAL A 580 -7.67 -33.55 3.44
CA VAL A 580 -8.41 -33.42 4.70
C VAL A 580 -8.83 -34.78 5.24
N ALA A 581 -9.32 -35.68 4.36
CA ALA A 581 -9.67 -37.06 4.73
C ALA A 581 -8.44 -37.84 5.22
N GLN A 582 -7.32 -37.73 4.53
CA GLN A 582 -6.05 -38.37 4.96
C GLN A 582 -5.57 -37.86 6.32
N LYS A 583 -5.61 -36.54 6.56
CA LYS A 583 -5.26 -35.96 7.87
C LYS A 583 -6.18 -36.43 8.99
N LYS A 584 -7.47 -36.68 8.70
CA LYS A 584 -8.41 -37.27 9.68
C LYS A 584 -8.07 -38.71 9.99
N ALA A 585 -7.80 -39.52 8.95
CA ALA A 585 -7.41 -40.91 9.10
C ALA A 585 -6.10 -41.04 9.91
N ASP A 586 -5.08 -40.24 9.59
CA ASP A 586 -3.82 -40.20 10.34
C ASP A 586 -4.00 -39.82 11.82
N LYS A 587 -4.91 -38.88 12.12
CA LYS A 587 -5.26 -38.51 13.49
C LYS A 587 -6.00 -39.62 14.24
N GLU A 588 -6.88 -40.36 13.58
CA GLU A 588 -7.58 -41.50 14.15
C GLU A 588 -6.63 -42.66 14.42
N LEU A 589 -5.73 -42.94 13.48
CA LEU A 589 -4.67 -43.95 13.65
C LEU A 589 -3.73 -43.61 14.82
N ALA A 590 -3.34 -42.33 14.94
CA ALA A 590 -2.51 -41.86 16.05
C ALA A 590 -3.25 -41.93 17.41
N ARG A 591 -4.58 -41.73 17.43
CA ARG A 591 -5.41 -41.91 18.64
C ARG A 591 -5.58 -43.39 18.99
N ALA A 592 -5.77 -44.25 18.01
CA ALA A 592 -5.84 -45.71 18.22
C ALA A 592 -4.52 -46.25 18.81
N ASN A 593 -3.39 -45.87 18.23
CA ASN A 593 -2.07 -46.26 18.71
C ASN A 593 -1.71 -45.73 20.12
N ARG A 594 -2.32 -44.62 20.55
CA ARG A 594 -2.20 -44.13 21.94
C ARG A 594 -3.09 -44.85 22.95
N ARG A 595 -4.15 -45.54 22.50
CA ARG A 595 -5.03 -46.34 23.37
C ARG A 595 -4.50 -47.76 23.57
N HIS A 596 -3.55 -48.19 22.73
CA HIS A 596 -2.90 -49.52 22.84
C HIS A 596 -1.51 -49.45 23.51
N LYS A 597 -1.08 -48.27 23.93
CA LYS A 597 0.04 -48.04 24.87
C LYS A 597 -0.53 -47.65 26.23
#